data_20612f8572f3ca8b5520d59efce9fb09
#
_entry.id   20612f8572f3ca8b5520d59efce9fb09
#
_cell.length_a   1.000
_cell.length_b   1.000
_cell.length_c   1.000
_cell.angle_alpha   90.00
_cell.angle_beta   90.00
_cell.angle_gamma   90.00
#
_symmetry.space_group_name_H-M   'P 1'
#
loop_
_entity.id
_entity.type
_entity.pdbx_description
1 polymer ?
#
loop_
_entity_poly.entity_id
_entity_poly.type
_entity_poly.pdbx_seq_one_letter_code
_entity_poly.pdbx_strand_id
1 'polypeptide(L)'
;MNMAIKEDDRAFWLALHRIRGLGPIGQRKLLDAFPTVKQIFSADDSTLKKTGLDEKSITSVCQPDWEIIEADLDWLDMPGHHLITIDDEAYPILLREIPDPPVVLFAHGRPEVLKTIQIGIVGSRNPDAAGRKTADEFARELVYAGATVTSGLALGIDSCSHLGALNANGYTIAVTGNGLDMIYPARHKALAEDIVDNGILVSEFPPGTKPVSENFPRRNRIISGMSTGVLVIQAALRSGSLITARYAMEQSREVFAIPGSIHNPLAKGCHALIKQGAILVESVNDIVEELGSLATVVIDENASQKNNIDKEELDADYKVLLDTMAYDPISIDKLIELTGLTTDSVSSMLLILELRGLVFSQAGGVYMRVN
;
A
#
# COMPACT_ATOMS: atom_id res chain seq x y z
N MET A 1 27.62 -22.39 -14.36
CA MET A 1 27.17 -21.19 -13.60
C MET A 1 27.90 -19.99 -14.15
N ASN A 2 27.16 -19.05 -14.74
CA ASN A 2 27.71 -17.85 -15.37
C ASN A 2 28.37 -16.98 -14.30
N MET A 3 29.61 -16.53 -14.48
CA MET A 3 30.33 -15.70 -13.50
C MET A 3 29.56 -14.39 -13.18
N ALA A 4 28.84 -13.86 -14.16
CA ALA A 4 28.03 -12.64 -14.02
C ALA A 4 26.92 -12.75 -12.98
N ILE A 5 26.28 -13.90 -12.81
CA ILE A 5 25.19 -14.11 -11.85
C ILE A 5 25.71 -14.01 -10.40
N LYS A 6 26.96 -14.38 -10.14
CA LYS A 6 27.58 -14.30 -8.80
C LYS A 6 27.92 -12.88 -8.35
N GLU A 7 27.94 -11.93 -9.26
CA GLU A 7 28.22 -10.52 -9.00
C GLU A 7 26.95 -9.70 -8.80
N ASP A 8 25.78 -10.24 -9.17
CA ASP A 8 24.49 -9.58 -9.01
C ASP A 8 23.86 -9.94 -7.64
N ASP A 9 23.77 -8.99 -6.73
CA ASP A 9 23.19 -9.20 -5.40
C ASP A 9 21.71 -9.61 -5.47
N ARG A 10 20.98 -9.22 -6.53
CA ARG A 10 19.58 -9.64 -6.77
C ARG A 10 19.47 -11.16 -6.85
N ALA A 11 20.48 -11.84 -7.43
CA ALA A 11 20.49 -13.30 -7.56
C ALA A 11 20.41 -14.02 -6.21
N PHE A 12 21.04 -13.49 -5.17
CA PHE A 12 21.01 -14.08 -3.82
C PHE A 12 19.67 -13.84 -3.12
N TRP A 13 19.03 -12.68 -3.32
CA TRP A 13 17.67 -12.43 -2.86
C TRP A 13 16.65 -13.35 -3.52
N LEU A 14 16.77 -13.57 -4.82
CA LEU A 14 15.94 -14.53 -5.58
C LEU A 14 16.18 -15.95 -5.08
N ALA A 15 17.44 -16.34 -4.86
CA ALA A 15 17.80 -17.64 -4.30
C ALA A 15 17.19 -17.87 -2.92
N LEU A 16 17.26 -16.87 -2.02
CA LEU A 16 16.63 -16.91 -0.71
C LEU A 16 15.12 -17.08 -0.82
N HIS A 17 14.48 -16.30 -1.70
CA HIS A 17 13.04 -16.37 -1.91
C HIS A 17 12.57 -17.73 -2.45
N ARG A 18 13.40 -18.41 -3.26
CA ARG A 18 13.09 -19.71 -3.87
C ARG A 18 13.50 -20.93 -3.04
N ILE A 19 13.99 -20.76 -1.79
CA ILE A 19 14.28 -21.90 -0.91
C ILE A 19 13.00 -22.69 -0.67
N ARG A 20 13.00 -23.94 -1.07
CA ARG A 20 11.84 -24.83 -0.97
C ARG A 20 11.47 -25.08 0.48
N GLY A 21 10.18 -24.91 0.81
CA GLY A 21 9.65 -25.15 2.16
C GLY A 21 9.91 -24.02 3.15
N LEU A 22 10.62 -22.97 2.77
CA LEU A 22 10.92 -21.84 3.63
C LEU A 22 10.00 -20.66 3.30
N GLY A 23 9.06 -20.36 4.20
CA GLY A 23 8.20 -19.19 4.08
C GLY A 23 8.86 -17.90 4.58
N PRO A 24 8.15 -16.74 4.48
CA PRO A 24 8.71 -15.42 4.86
C PRO A 24 9.32 -15.37 6.25
N ILE A 25 8.68 -15.98 7.25
CA ILE A 25 9.21 -16.04 8.62
C ILE A 25 10.56 -16.75 8.68
N GLY A 26 10.71 -17.87 7.96
CA GLY A 26 11.98 -18.61 7.92
C GLY A 26 13.05 -17.86 7.16
N GLN A 27 12.68 -17.21 6.04
CA GLN A 27 13.58 -16.34 5.27
C GLN A 27 14.07 -15.16 6.13
N ARG A 28 13.19 -14.52 6.90
CA ARG A 28 13.54 -13.44 7.81
C ARG A 28 14.53 -13.91 8.89
N LYS A 29 14.31 -15.08 9.50
CA LYS A 29 15.24 -15.65 10.46
C LYS A 29 16.65 -15.87 9.90
N LEU A 30 16.75 -16.24 8.61
CA LEU A 30 18.05 -16.33 7.94
C LEU A 30 18.69 -14.95 7.77
N LEU A 31 17.95 -13.95 7.34
CA LEU A 31 18.46 -12.58 7.23
C LEU A 31 18.92 -12.03 8.57
N ASP A 32 18.22 -12.33 9.66
CA ASP A 32 18.59 -11.91 11.01
C ASP A 32 19.86 -12.66 11.52
N ALA A 33 20.12 -13.88 11.03
CA ALA A 33 21.26 -14.70 11.44
C ALA A 33 22.56 -14.41 10.69
N PHE A 34 22.49 -13.78 9.51
CA PHE A 34 23.62 -13.52 8.63
C PHE A 34 23.72 -12.03 8.28
N PRO A 35 24.92 -11.42 8.29
CA PRO A 35 25.13 -10.00 7.97
C PRO A 35 24.68 -9.60 6.55
N THR A 36 24.72 -10.52 5.59
CA THR A 36 24.29 -10.28 4.20
C THR A 36 23.61 -11.53 3.63
N VAL A 37 22.68 -11.34 2.69
CA VAL A 37 22.02 -12.46 1.99
C VAL A 37 23.04 -13.39 1.30
N LYS A 38 24.13 -12.87 0.78
CA LYS A 38 25.20 -13.61 0.11
C LYS A 38 25.91 -14.60 1.07
N GLN A 39 26.06 -14.21 2.35
CA GLN A 39 26.72 -15.06 3.33
C GLN A 39 25.88 -16.30 3.69
N ILE A 40 24.54 -16.23 3.56
CA ILE A 40 23.67 -17.40 3.71
C ILE A 40 24.12 -18.54 2.79
N PHE A 41 24.42 -18.20 1.52
CA PHE A 41 24.81 -19.16 0.46
C PHE A 41 26.30 -19.56 0.49
N SER A 42 27.07 -18.95 1.37
CA SER A 42 28.48 -19.28 1.63
C SER A 42 28.68 -20.04 2.93
N ALA A 43 27.62 -20.21 3.73
CA ALA A 43 27.66 -20.88 5.01
C ALA A 43 27.77 -22.40 4.86
N ASP A 44 28.45 -23.05 5.80
CA ASP A 44 28.51 -24.50 5.89
C ASP A 44 27.23 -25.11 6.47
N ASP A 45 27.01 -26.41 6.23
CA ASP A 45 25.85 -27.16 6.72
C ASP A 45 25.68 -27.04 8.24
N SER A 46 26.78 -27.02 8.97
CA SER A 46 26.76 -26.96 10.45
C SER A 46 26.23 -25.63 10.95
N THR A 47 26.54 -24.54 10.27
CA THR A 47 26.07 -23.19 10.58
C THR A 47 24.59 -23.04 10.18
N LEU A 48 24.21 -23.56 9.00
CA LEU A 48 22.80 -23.55 8.57
C LEU A 48 21.91 -24.36 9.51
N LYS A 49 22.35 -25.53 9.99
CA LYS A 49 21.59 -26.32 10.98
C LYS A 49 21.31 -25.56 12.27
N LYS A 50 22.20 -24.68 12.73
CA LYS A 50 22.00 -23.86 13.94
C LYS A 50 20.88 -22.83 13.77
N THR A 51 20.50 -22.44 12.55
CA THR A 51 19.37 -21.54 12.29
C THR A 51 18.01 -22.23 12.37
N GLY A 52 17.99 -23.57 12.56
CA GLY A 52 16.76 -24.37 12.66
C GLY A 52 16.17 -24.77 11.30
N LEU A 53 16.94 -24.68 10.22
CA LEU A 53 16.52 -25.17 8.90
C LEU A 53 16.45 -26.70 8.89
N ASP A 54 15.46 -27.25 8.17
CA ASP A 54 15.42 -28.67 7.85
C ASP A 54 16.39 -29.05 6.74
N GLU A 55 16.66 -30.33 6.57
CA GLU A 55 17.64 -30.84 5.58
C GLU A 55 17.26 -30.45 4.12
N LYS A 56 15.97 -30.35 3.81
CA LYS A 56 15.50 -29.95 2.47
C LYS A 56 15.82 -28.48 2.19
N SER A 57 15.59 -27.62 3.16
CA SER A 57 15.91 -26.19 3.07
C SER A 57 17.43 -25.99 2.98
N ILE A 58 18.22 -26.70 3.79
CA ILE A 58 19.69 -26.67 3.72
C ILE A 58 20.19 -27.10 2.34
N THR A 59 19.67 -28.20 1.79
CA THR A 59 20.01 -28.65 0.43
C THR A 59 19.70 -27.57 -0.60
N SER A 60 18.55 -26.89 -0.46
CA SER A 60 18.13 -25.79 -1.35
C SER A 60 19.05 -24.56 -1.23
N VAL A 61 19.58 -24.27 -0.05
CA VAL A 61 20.58 -23.20 0.16
C VAL A 61 21.92 -23.60 -0.49
N CYS A 62 22.38 -24.82 -0.26
CA CYS A 62 23.69 -25.28 -0.77
C CYS A 62 23.67 -25.49 -2.30
N GLN A 63 22.51 -25.76 -2.88
CA GLN A 63 22.34 -26.03 -4.30
C GLN A 63 21.15 -25.24 -4.87
N PRO A 64 21.28 -23.91 -5.00
CA PRO A 64 20.24 -23.09 -5.62
C PRO A 64 20.05 -23.47 -7.09
N ASP A 65 18.82 -23.38 -7.57
CA ASP A 65 18.47 -23.58 -8.99
C ASP A 65 18.79 -22.30 -9.78
N TRP A 66 20.03 -22.19 -10.21
CA TRP A 66 20.53 -21.00 -10.91
C TRP A 66 19.87 -20.76 -12.28
N GLU A 67 19.35 -21.78 -12.94
CA GLU A 67 18.64 -21.62 -14.23
C GLU A 67 17.32 -20.87 -14.02
N ILE A 68 16.59 -21.20 -12.96
CA ILE A 68 15.35 -20.47 -12.60
C ILE A 68 15.66 -19.05 -12.15
N ILE A 69 16.75 -18.84 -11.40
CA ILE A 69 17.18 -17.53 -10.96
C ILE A 69 17.60 -16.65 -12.14
N GLU A 70 18.28 -17.20 -13.14
CA GLU A 70 18.64 -16.51 -14.38
C GLU A 70 17.39 -16.04 -15.13
N ALA A 71 16.37 -16.89 -15.25
CA ALA A 71 15.11 -16.52 -15.87
C ALA A 71 14.36 -15.40 -15.09
N ASP A 72 14.46 -15.37 -13.75
CA ASP A 72 13.93 -14.28 -12.96
C ASP A 72 14.69 -12.96 -13.18
N LEU A 73 16.03 -13.03 -13.31
CA LEU A 73 16.87 -11.87 -13.63
C LEU A 73 16.56 -11.34 -15.04
N ASP A 74 16.40 -12.21 -16.02
CA ASP A 74 15.98 -11.81 -17.38
C ASP A 74 14.65 -11.06 -17.37
N TRP A 75 13.70 -11.50 -16.55
CA TRP A 75 12.43 -10.79 -16.36
C TRP A 75 12.64 -9.45 -15.68
N LEU A 76 13.50 -9.36 -14.67
CA LEU A 76 13.81 -8.11 -13.95
C LEU A 76 14.57 -7.09 -14.80
N ASP A 77 15.31 -7.53 -15.80
CA ASP A 77 16.05 -6.65 -16.71
C ASP A 77 15.15 -6.02 -17.80
N MET A 78 13.86 -6.38 -17.86
CA MET A 78 12.90 -5.71 -18.72
C MET A 78 12.52 -4.31 -18.17
N PRO A 79 12.23 -3.33 -19.04
CA PRO A 79 11.89 -1.99 -18.62
C PRO A 79 10.72 -1.93 -17.64
N GLY A 80 10.83 -1.15 -16.57
CA GLY A 80 9.79 -0.95 -15.57
C GLY A 80 9.63 -2.11 -14.59
N HIS A 81 10.47 -3.15 -14.65
CA HIS A 81 10.46 -4.27 -13.72
C HIS A 81 11.45 -4.04 -12.59
N HIS A 82 11.07 -4.40 -11.38
CA HIS A 82 11.87 -4.15 -10.18
C HIS A 82 11.81 -5.36 -9.23
N LEU A 83 12.92 -5.65 -8.56
CA LEU A 83 12.97 -6.44 -7.34
C LEU A 83 13.08 -5.48 -6.16
N ILE A 84 12.14 -5.53 -5.25
CA ILE A 84 12.14 -4.69 -4.04
C ILE A 84 12.32 -5.62 -2.86
N THR A 85 13.46 -5.51 -2.19
CA THR A 85 13.81 -6.33 -1.03
C THR A 85 13.37 -5.65 0.26
N ILE A 86 13.24 -6.43 1.33
CA ILE A 86 12.84 -5.91 2.64
C ILE A 86 13.82 -4.85 3.18
N ASP A 87 15.06 -4.84 2.70
CA ASP A 87 16.11 -3.90 3.10
C ASP A 87 16.12 -2.62 2.26
N ASP A 88 15.37 -2.60 1.13
CA ASP A 88 15.31 -1.44 0.26
C ASP A 88 14.52 -0.29 0.89
N GLU A 89 14.94 0.93 0.60
CA GLU A 89 14.22 2.14 1.00
C GLU A 89 12.81 2.24 0.37
N ALA A 90 12.63 1.63 -0.81
CA ALA A 90 11.34 1.57 -1.50
C ALA A 90 10.36 0.57 -0.88
N TYR A 91 10.81 -0.30 0.04
CA TYR A 91 9.94 -1.28 0.67
C TYR A 91 8.95 -0.60 1.61
N PRO A 92 7.63 -0.88 1.51
CA PRO A 92 6.62 -0.23 2.35
C PRO A 92 6.86 -0.46 3.85
N ILE A 93 6.97 0.63 4.61
CA ILE A 93 7.27 0.56 6.06
C ILE A 93 6.22 -0.28 6.78
N LEU A 94 4.94 -0.01 6.54
CA LEU A 94 3.84 -0.75 7.16
C LEU A 94 3.88 -2.25 6.85
N LEU A 95 4.28 -2.63 5.63
CA LEU A 95 4.42 -4.04 5.25
C LEU A 95 5.59 -4.72 5.97
N ARG A 96 6.66 -3.98 6.31
CA ARG A 96 7.81 -4.52 7.05
C ARG A 96 7.45 -4.94 8.48
N GLU A 97 6.41 -4.31 9.05
CA GLU A 97 5.95 -4.51 10.44
C GLU A 97 5.02 -5.71 10.61
N ILE A 98 4.43 -6.26 9.54
CA ILE A 98 3.55 -7.41 9.70
C ILE A 98 4.30 -8.66 10.18
N PRO A 99 3.64 -9.64 10.82
CA PRO A 99 4.30 -10.82 11.36
C PRO A 99 5.08 -11.67 10.36
N ASP A 100 4.67 -11.65 9.08
CA ASP A 100 5.22 -12.46 8.00
C ASP A 100 5.47 -11.63 6.72
N PRO A 101 6.32 -10.57 6.79
CA PRO A 101 6.57 -9.70 5.65
C PRO A 101 7.27 -10.48 4.53
N PRO A 102 6.88 -10.31 3.25
CA PRO A 102 7.61 -10.90 2.14
C PRO A 102 9.01 -10.30 2.06
N VAL A 103 10.06 -11.15 2.02
CA VAL A 103 11.45 -10.65 1.97
C VAL A 103 11.79 -10.01 0.62
N VAL A 104 11.04 -10.34 -0.44
CA VAL A 104 11.11 -9.71 -1.75
C VAL A 104 9.71 -9.47 -2.31
N LEU A 105 9.58 -8.41 -3.09
CA LEU A 105 8.44 -8.10 -3.93
C LEU A 105 8.93 -7.95 -5.37
N PHE A 106 8.31 -8.66 -6.28
CA PHE A 106 8.39 -8.40 -7.72
C PHE A 106 7.45 -7.25 -8.03
N ALA A 107 7.90 -6.28 -8.80
CA ALA A 107 7.10 -5.10 -9.11
C ALA A 107 7.23 -4.71 -10.59
N HIS A 108 6.16 -4.14 -11.15
CA HIS A 108 6.15 -3.59 -12.49
C HIS A 108 5.39 -2.26 -12.49
N GLY A 109 6.07 -1.17 -12.83
CA GLY A 109 5.55 0.20 -12.81
C GLY A 109 6.42 1.15 -11.99
N ARG A 110 5.82 1.98 -11.17
CA ARG A 110 6.45 3.10 -10.45
C ARG A 110 6.75 2.78 -8.99
N PRO A 111 7.99 2.44 -8.60
CA PRO A 111 8.31 2.04 -7.23
C PRO A 111 8.08 3.13 -6.17
N GLU A 112 8.18 4.40 -6.55
CA GLU A 112 7.94 5.55 -5.67
C GLU A 112 6.52 5.55 -5.07
N VAL A 113 5.55 4.96 -5.77
CA VAL A 113 4.16 4.86 -5.30
C VAL A 113 4.03 3.99 -4.04
N LEU A 114 4.98 3.11 -3.79
CA LEU A 114 4.97 2.25 -2.60
C LEU A 114 5.21 3.01 -1.28
N LYS A 115 5.75 4.24 -1.36
CA LYS A 115 6.02 5.10 -0.20
C LYS A 115 4.85 6.02 0.16
N THR A 116 3.78 6.03 -0.62
CA THR A 116 2.62 6.88 -0.39
C THR A 116 1.71 6.33 0.71
N ILE A 117 0.84 7.16 1.27
CA ILE A 117 -0.22 6.71 2.18
C ILE A 117 -1.22 5.87 1.37
N GLN A 118 -1.48 4.65 1.82
CA GLN A 118 -2.28 3.69 1.09
C GLN A 118 -3.55 3.31 1.86
N ILE A 119 -4.67 3.26 1.14
CA ILE A 119 -5.94 2.71 1.64
C ILE A 119 -6.29 1.47 0.80
N GLY A 120 -6.43 0.34 1.49
CA GLY A 120 -6.89 -0.89 0.88
C GLY A 120 -8.38 -0.83 0.58
N ILE A 121 -8.83 -1.07 -0.65
CA ILE A 121 -10.26 -1.23 -0.97
C ILE A 121 -10.49 -2.65 -1.45
N VAL A 122 -11.38 -3.38 -0.76
CA VAL A 122 -11.71 -4.77 -1.09
C VAL A 122 -13.21 -5.01 -1.01
N GLY A 123 -13.69 -6.06 -1.69
CA GLY A 123 -15.11 -6.37 -1.62
C GLY A 123 -15.52 -7.56 -2.48
N SER A 124 -16.82 -7.58 -2.84
CA SER A 124 -17.41 -8.62 -3.66
C SER A 124 -16.82 -8.68 -5.06
N ARG A 125 -16.58 -9.87 -5.57
CA ARG A 125 -16.24 -10.09 -7.00
C ARG A 125 -17.41 -9.88 -7.94
N ASN A 126 -18.64 -9.95 -7.41
CA ASN A 126 -19.89 -9.72 -8.13
C ASN A 126 -20.76 -8.70 -7.38
N PRO A 127 -20.31 -7.42 -7.29
CA PRO A 127 -21.09 -6.37 -6.65
C PRO A 127 -22.32 -6.02 -7.49
N ASP A 128 -23.36 -5.50 -6.85
CA ASP A 128 -24.45 -4.84 -7.55
C ASP A 128 -24.04 -3.48 -8.13
N ALA A 129 -24.96 -2.79 -8.80
CA ALA A 129 -24.67 -1.49 -9.42
C ALA A 129 -24.28 -0.41 -8.38
N ALA A 130 -24.92 -0.43 -7.19
CA ALA A 130 -24.62 0.51 -6.12
C ALA A 130 -23.20 0.27 -5.59
N GLY A 131 -22.80 -1.00 -5.33
CA GLY A 131 -21.45 -1.32 -4.86
C GLY A 131 -20.36 -0.91 -5.85
N ARG A 132 -20.58 -1.10 -7.16
CA ARG A 132 -19.63 -0.62 -8.19
C ARG A 132 -19.47 0.89 -8.15
N LYS A 133 -20.58 1.62 -8.08
CA LYS A 133 -20.59 3.08 -8.02
C LYS A 133 -19.87 3.57 -6.75
N THR A 134 -20.20 3.00 -5.59
CA THR A 134 -19.54 3.33 -4.32
C THR A 134 -18.04 3.08 -4.37
N ALA A 135 -17.58 1.97 -4.97
CA ALA A 135 -16.15 1.68 -5.09
C ALA A 135 -15.41 2.69 -5.98
N ASP A 136 -16.01 3.11 -7.10
CA ASP A 136 -15.47 4.15 -7.96
C ASP A 136 -15.42 5.51 -7.26
N GLU A 137 -16.52 5.92 -6.61
CA GLU A 137 -16.63 7.20 -5.89
C GLU A 137 -15.64 7.30 -4.74
N PHE A 138 -15.60 6.31 -3.84
CA PHE A 138 -14.65 6.30 -2.72
C PHE A 138 -13.21 6.28 -3.20
N ALA A 139 -12.88 5.53 -4.25
CA ALA A 139 -11.53 5.51 -4.79
C ALA A 139 -11.11 6.88 -5.32
N ARG A 140 -11.99 7.60 -6.04
CA ARG A 140 -11.72 8.96 -6.53
C ARG A 140 -11.56 9.96 -5.39
N GLU A 141 -12.46 9.93 -4.41
CA GLU A 141 -12.40 10.85 -3.28
C GLU A 141 -11.15 10.61 -2.42
N LEU A 142 -10.73 9.34 -2.22
CA LEU A 142 -9.47 9.01 -1.54
C LEU A 142 -8.25 9.57 -2.28
N VAL A 143 -8.25 9.52 -3.63
CA VAL A 143 -7.20 10.14 -4.44
C VAL A 143 -7.19 11.64 -4.23
N TYR A 144 -8.35 12.32 -4.23
CA TYR A 144 -8.43 13.76 -3.96
C TYR A 144 -7.99 14.11 -2.54
N ALA A 145 -8.14 13.19 -1.58
CA ALA A 145 -7.61 13.32 -0.23
C ALA A 145 -6.10 12.99 -0.12
N GLY A 146 -5.42 12.69 -1.25
CA GLY A 146 -3.99 12.42 -1.30
C GLY A 146 -3.58 10.97 -1.02
N ALA A 147 -4.54 10.04 -0.91
CA ALA A 147 -4.24 8.63 -0.68
C ALA A 147 -4.08 7.84 -1.98
N THR A 148 -3.28 6.79 -1.95
CA THR A 148 -3.15 5.80 -3.00
C THR A 148 -4.08 4.62 -2.72
N VAL A 149 -4.81 4.18 -3.74
CA VAL A 149 -5.71 3.03 -3.63
C VAL A 149 -4.95 1.73 -3.83
N THR A 150 -4.96 0.84 -2.84
CA THR A 150 -4.37 -0.49 -2.92
C THR A 150 -5.45 -1.56 -2.99
N SER A 151 -5.40 -2.45 -3.97
CA SER A 151 -6.37 -3.53 -4.11
C SER A 151 -5.77 -4.76 -4.79
N GLY A 152 -6.60 -5.76 -5.09
CA GLY A 152 -6.15 -7.08 -5.51
C GLY A 152 -6.32 -7.42 -6.99
N LEU A 153 -6.66 -6.47 -7.84
CA LEU A 153 -6.93 -6.68 -9.27
C LEU A 153 -8.02 -7.73 -9.56
N ALA A 154 -8.82 -8.12 -8.55
CA ALA A 154 -9.91 -9.07 -8.73
C ALA A 154 -11.09 -8.40 -9.45
N LEU A 155 -12.04 -9.25 -9.89
CA LEU A 155 -13.29 -8.76 -10.46
C LEU A 155 -14.09 -7.98 -9.42
N GLY A 156 -14.92 -7.06 -9.88
CA GLY A 156 -15.89 -6.37 -9.04
C GLY A 156 -15.32 -5.17 -8.31
N ILE A 157 -15.37 -5.15 -7.00
CA ILE A 157 -14.96 -3.98 -6.19
C ILE A 157 -13.51 -3.59 -6.48
N ASP A 158 -12.57 -4.55 -6.48
CA ASP A 158 -11.16 -4.28 -6.72
C ASP A 158 -10.94 -3.51 -8.03
N SER A 159 -11.51 -4.01 -9.15
CA SER A 159 -11.37 -3.36 -10.45
C SER A 159 -12.06 -2.01 -10.53
N CYS A 160 -13.23 -1.83 -9.89
CA CYS A 160 -13.90 -0.54 -9.83
C CYS A 160 -13.07 0.49 -9.06
N SER A 161 -12.42 0.08 -7.97
CA SER A 161 -11.57 0.95 -7.17
C SER A 161 -10.31 1.37 -7.92
N HIS A 162 -9.65 0.46 -8.64
CA HIS A 162 -8.53 0.82 -9.50
C HIS A 162 -8.94 1.82 -10.59
N LEU A 163 -10.07 1.56 -11.28
CA LEU A 163 -10.60 2.48 -12.30
C LEU A 163 -10.95 3.85 -11.71
N GLY A 164 -11.60 3.90 -10.55
CA GLY A 164 -11.92 5.14 -9.86
C GLY A 164 -10.67 5.97 -9.54
N ALA A 165 -9.59 5.33 -9.04
CA ALA A 165 -8.33 5.99 -8.77
C ALA A 165 -7.68 6.53 -10.06
N LEU A 166 -7.61 5.71 -11.11
CA LEU A 166 -7.06 6.12 -12.42
C LEU A 166 -7.87 7.26 -13.05
N ASN A 167 -9.19 7.21 -12.99
CA ASN A 167 -10.07 8.26 -13.52
C ASN A 167 -9.91 9.60 -12.77
N ALA A 168 -9.43 9.56 -11.53
CA ALA A 168 -9.06 10.74 -10.74
C ALA A 168 -7.62 11.22 -10.98
N ASN A 169 -6.90 10.61 -11.94
CA ASN A 169 -5.47 10.81 -12.21
C ASN A 169 -4.58 10.53 -10.97
N GLY A 170 -5.03 9.62 -10.10
CA GLY A 170 -4.29 9.22 -8.92
C GLY A 170 -3.52 7.92 -9.10
N TYR A 171 -2.68 7.61 -8.12
CA TYR A 171 -1.94 6.37 -8.09
C TYR A 171 -2.79 5.22 -7.56
N THR A 172 -2.52 4.01 -8.09
CA THR A 172 -3.10 2.79 -7.55
C THR A 172 -2.09 1.63 -7.57
N ILE A 173 -2.19 0.76 -6.57
CA ILE A 173 -1.31 -0.40 -6.37
C ILE A 173 -2.14 -1.66 -6.49
N ALA A 174 -1.82 -2.49 -7.47
CA ALA A 174 -2.44 -3.80 -7.60
C ALA A 174 -1.52 -4.90 -7.08
N VAL A 175 -1.94 -5.54 -6.00
CA VAL A 175 -1.23 -6.71 -5.47
C VAL A 175 -1.80 -7.96 -6.13
N THR A 176 -0.97 -8.83 -6.71
CA THR A 176 -1.44 -10.04 -7.42
C THR A 176 -1.14 -11.32 -6.65
N GLY A 177 -1.89 -12.38 -6.92
CA GLY A 177 -1.71 -13.72 -6.33
C GLY A 177 -0.98 -14.71 -7.24
N ASN A 178 -0.25 -14.20 -8.24
CA ASN A 178 0.51 -14.96 -9.24
C ASN A 178 1.71 -14.12 -9.71
N GLY A 179 2.60 -14.70 -10.48
CA GLY A 179 3.73 -13.97 -11.09
C GLY A 179 3.25 -12.87 -12.04
N LEU A 180 3.99 -11.77 -12.10
CA LEU A 180 3.63 -10.58 -12.90
C LEU A 180 3.82 -10.77 -14.42
N ASP A 181 4.40 -11.88 -14.83
CA ASP A 181 4.46 -12.32 -16.23
C ASP A 181 3.09 -12.73 -16.79
N MET A 182 2.09 -12.90 -15.93
CA MET A 182 0.72 -13.28 -16.26
C MET A 182 -0.30 -12.39 -15.55
N ILE A 183 -1.18 -11.74 -16.30
CA ILE A 183 -2.30 -10.98 -15.72
C ILE A 183 -3.50 -11.88 -15.46
N TYR A 184 -3.96 -11.90 -14.20
CA TYR A 184 -5.15 -12.62 -13.79
C TYR A 184 -6.12 -11.72 -13.00
N PRO A 185 -7.41 -11.68 -13.38
CA PRO A 185 -8.03 -12.37 -14.52
C PRO A 185 -7.60 -11.75 -15.87
N ALA A 186 -7.51 -12.56 -16.92
CA ALA A 186 -7.00 -12.15 -18.24
C ALA A 186 -7.75 -10.94 -18.86
N ARG A 187 -9.03 -10.76 -18.50
CA ARG A 187 -9.82 -9.60 -18.95
C ARG A 187 -9.38 -8.25 -18.35
N HIS A 188 -8.57 -8.26 -17.31
CA HIS A 188 -8.00 -7.05 -16.68
C HIS A 188 -6.64 -6.66 -17.28
N LYS A 189 -6.29 -7.19 -18.48
CA LYS A 189 -5.00 -6.89 -19.10
C LYS A 189 -4.86 -5.37 -19.36
N ALA A 190 -5.84 -4.74 -19.98
CA ALA A 190 -5.81 -3.29 -20.21
C ALA A 190 -5.75 -2.50 -18.89
N LEU A 191 -6.56 -2.88 -17.88
CA LEU A 191 -6.49 -2.24 -16.57
C LEU A 191 -5.11 -2.39 -15.90
N ALA A 192 -4.46 -3.55 -16.05
CA ALA A 192 -3.12 -3.77 -15.52
C ALA A 192 -2.07 -2.90 -16.24
N GLU A 193 -2.20 -2.70 -17.56
CA GLU A 193 -1.36 -1.79 -18.34
C GLU A 193 -1.55 -0.35 -17.87
N ASP A 194 -2.80 0.12 -17.69
CA ASP A 194 -3.10 1.45 -17.16
C ASP A 194 -2.53 1.65 -15.73
N ILE A 195 -2.53 0.59 -14.89
CA ILE A 195 -1.95 0.62 -13.54
C ILE A 195 -0.43 0.71 -13.62
N VAL A 196 0.24 0.03 -14.53
CA VAL A 196 1.69 0.12 -14.72
C VAL A 196 2.10 1.54 -15.07
N ASP A 197 1.34 2.22 -15.92
CA ASP A 197 1.63 3.59 -16.36
C ASP A 197 1.42 4.63 -15.24
N ASN A 198 0.41 4.42 -14.37
CA ASN A 198 -0.03 5.37 -13.35
C ASN A 198 0.02 4.83 -11.92
N GLY A 199 0.86 3.83 -11.66
CA GLY A 199 0.94 3.16 -10.37
C GLY A 199 1.91 2.00 -10.42
N ILE A 200 1.55 0.85 -9.80
CA ILE A 200 2.44 -0.31 -9.76
C ILE A 200 1.65 -1.61 -9.56
N LEU A 201 2.07 -2.66 -10.25
CA LEU A 201 1.72 -4.04 -9.95
C LEU A 201 2.76 -4.63 -8.99
N VAL A 202 2.31 -5.36 -7.98
CA VAL A 202 3.19 -5.97 -6.97
C VAL A 202 2.81 -7.43 -6.75
N SER A 203 3.79 -8.29 -6.61
CA SER A 203 3.60 -9.70 -6.26
C SER A 203 4.71 -10.22 -5.34
N GLU A 204 4.34 -11.04 -4.36
CA GLU A 204 5.28 -11.89 -3.63
C GLU A 204 5.71 -13.11 -4.48
N PHE A 205 4.93 -13.44 -5.49
CA PHE A 205 5.15 -14.66 -6.28
C PHE A 205 6.08 -14.38 -7.48
N PRO A 206 7.13 -15.19 -7.67
CA PRO A 206 8.06 -14.98 -8.76
C PRO A 206 7.39 -15.24 -10.13
N PRO A 207 7.98 -14.72 -11.23
CA PRO A 207 7.54 -15.03 -12.59
C PRO A 207 7.38 -16.55 -12.82
N GLY A 208 6.42 -16.92 -13.67
CA GLY A 208 6.04 -18.32 -13.91
C GLY A 208 5.05 -18.90 -12.88
N THR A 209 4.74 -18.19 -11.79
CA THR A 209 3.77 -18.66 -10.79
C THR A 209 2.35 -18.50 -11.31
N LYS A 210 1.64 -19.64 -11.46
CA LYS A 210 0.24 -19.66 -11.91
C LYS A 210 -0.73 -19.16 -10.85
N PRO A 211 -1.88 -18.58 -11.24
CA PRO A 211 -2.94 -18.20 -10.32
C PRO A 211 -3.64 -19.44 -9.75
N VAL A 212 -3.29 -19.83 -8.54
CA VAL A 212 -3.93 -20.91 -7.78
C VAL A 212 -4.72 -20.36 -6.59
N SER A 213 -5.77 -21.08 -6.17
CA SER A 213 -6.72 -20.60 -5.15
C SER A 213 -6.06 -20.22 -3.83
N GLU A 214 -5.02 -20.96 -3.45
CA GLU A 214 -4.30 -20.81 -2.17
C GLU A 214 -3.47 -19.52 -2.10
N ASN A 215 -3.07 -18.99 -3.24
CA ASN A 215 -2.25 -17.78 -3.30
C ASN A 215 -3.06 -16.50 -2.98
N PHE A 216 -4.36 -16.48 -3.31
CA PHE A 216 -5.15 -15.27 -3.12
C PHE A 216 -5.36 -14.89 -1.65
N PRO A 217 -5.69 -15.82 -0.72
CA PRO A 217 -5.70 -15.51 0.70
C PRO A 217 -4.33 -15.08 1.22
N ARG A 218 -3.25 -15.73 0.80
CA ARG A 218 -1.89 -15.40 1.19
C ARG A 218 -1.49 -13.98 0.73
N ARG A 219 -1.84 -13.60 -0.49
CA ARG A 219 -1.62 -12.26 -1.03
C ARG A 219 -2.36 -11.17 -0.24
N ASN A 220 -3.57 -11.45 0.27
CA ASN A 220 -4.41 -10.45 0.93
C ASN A 220 -3.73 -9.81 2.15
N ARG A 221 -2.83 -10.52 2.85
CA ARG A 221 -2.04 -9.96 3.95
C ARG A 221 -1.11 -8.82 3.49
N ILE A 222 -0.72 -8.81 2.21
CA ILE A 222 0.11 -7.75 1.63
C ILE A 222 -0.74 -6.51 1.36
N ILE A 223 -1.97 -6.68 0.86
CA ILE A 223 -2.91 -5.56 0.68
C ILE A 223 -3.13 -4.83 2.01
N SER A 224 -3.50 -5.56 3.07
CA SER A 224 -3.69 -4.96 4.40
C SER A 224 -2.38 -4.46 4.99
N GLY A 225 -1.28 -5.20 4.81
CA GLY A 225 0.03 -4.85 5.36
C GLY A 225 0.63 -3.56 4.79
N MET A 226 0.33 -3.22 3.53
CA MET A 226 0.76 -1.98 2.91
C MET A 226 -0.15 -0.80 3.25
N SER A 227 -1.38 -1.04 3.69
CA SER A 227 -2.40 -0.03 3.88
C SER A 227 -2.47 0.47 5.32
N THR A 228 -2.74 1.77 5.50
CA THR A 228 -3.03 2.37 6.80
C THR A 228 -4.38 1.88 7.33
N GLY A 229 -5.34 1.64 6.42
CA GLY A 229 -6.63 1.07 6.71
C GLY A 229 -7.22 0.33 5.51
N VAL A 230 -8.21 -0.51 5.76
CA VAL A 230 -8.88 -1.33 4.73
C VAL A 230 -10.37 -1.04 4.71
N LEU A 231 -10.87 -0.54 3.58
CA LEU A 231 -12.28 -0.31 3.31
C LEU A 231 -12.91 -1.55 2.66
N VAL A 232 -13.99 -2.06 3.25
CA VAL A 232 -14.77 -3.18 2.73
C VAL A 232 -16.08 -2.69 2.14
N ILE A 233 -16.25 -2.89 0.83
CA ILE A 233 -17.45 -2.51 0.08
C ILE A 233 -18.15 -3.77 -0.41
N GLN A 234 -19.35 -4.04 0.08
CA GLN A 234 -20.14 -5.22 -0.25
C GLN A 234 -19.38 -6.55 -0.08
N ALA A 235 -19.64 -7.25 1.00
CA ALA A 235 -19.14 -8.58 1.28
C ALA A 235 -20.25 -9.52 1.77
N ALA A 236 -20.38 -10.68 1.16
CA ALA A 236 -21.15 -11.77 1.74
C ALA A 236 -20.40 -12.38 2.95
N LEU A 237 -21.08 -13.06 3.87
CA LEU A 237 -20.47 -13.65 5.08
C LEU A 237 -19.30 -14.63 4.82
N ARG A 238 -19.23 -15.20 3.62
CA ARG A 238 -18.14 -16.11 3.20
C ARG A 238 -17.23 -15.47 2.13
N SER A 239 -17.22 -14.15 2.02
CA SER A 239 -16.38 -13.44 1.05
C SER A 239 -14.90 -13.54 1.41
N GLY A 240 -14.04 -13.71 0.40
CA GLY A 240 -12.59 -13.63 0.57
C GLY A 240 -12.10 -12.25 1.03
N SER A 241 -12.86 -11.18 0.79
CA SER A 241 -12.55 -9.82 1.28
C SER A 241 -12.57 -9.73 2.82
N LEU A 242 -13.37 -10.57 3.50
CA LEU A 242 -13.36 -10.65 4.96
C LEU A 242 -12.04 -11.22 5.51
N ILE A 243 -11.29 -11.98 4.69
CA ILE A 243 -9.93 -12.44 5.05
C ILE A 243 -8.98 -11.26 5.09
N THR A 244 -9.07 -10.34 4.13
CA THR A 244 -8.26 -9.11 4.12
C THR A 244 -8.58 -8.22 5.32
N ALA A 245 -9.86 -8.04 5.66
CA ALA A 245 -10.27 -7.30 6.85
C ALA A 245 -9.75 -7.94 8.15
N ARG A 246 -9.73 -9.27 8.24
CA ARG A 246 -9.13 -9.98 9.38
C ARG A 246 -7.62 -9.72 9.48
N TYR A 247 -6.90 -9.85 8.37
CA TYR A 247 -5.47 -9.52 8.36
C TYR A 247 -5.22 -8.08 8.76
N ALA A 248 -6.04 -7.12 8.30
CA ALA A 248 -5.95 -5.73 8.72
C ALA A 248 -6.03 -5.59 10.24
N MET A 249 -7.04 -6.20 10.88
CA MET A 249 -7.17 -6.20 12.35
C MET A 249 -5.98 -6.87 13.05
N GLU A 250 -5.51 -8.02 12.55
CA GLU A 250 -4.35 -8.75 13.11
C GLU A 250 -3.04 -7.94 12.96
N GLN A 251 -2.98 -7.06 11.97
CA GLN A 251 -1.84 -6.18 11.67
C GLN A 251 -1.99 -4.78 12.30
N SER A 252 -2.98 -4.57 13.17
CA SER A 252 -3.27 -3.27 13.79
C SER A 252 -3.54 -2.15 12.77
N ARG A 253 -4.26 -2.48 11.69
CA ARG A 253 -4.75 -1.52 10.69
C ARG A 253 -6.23 -1.29 10.90
N GLU A 254 -6.69 -0.06 10.65
CA GLU A 254 -8.11 0.26 10.75
C GLU A 254 -8.93 -0.50 9.70
N VAL A 255 -10.13 -0.89 10.08
CA VAL A 255 -11.08 -1.55 9.17
C VAL A 255 -12.33 -0.70 9.06
N PHE A 256 -12.61 -0.28 7.85
CA PHE A 256 -13.78 0.51 7.48
C PHE A 256 -14.78 -0.37 6.72
N ALA A 257 -16.06 -0.17 6.94
CA ALA A 257 -17.10 -0.94 6.26
C ALA A 257 -18.26 -0.06 5.84
N ILE A 258 -18.64 -0.16 4.56
CA ILE A 258 -19.83 0.51 4.02
C ILE A 258 -21.08 -0.21 4.52
N PRO A 259 -22.04 0.48 5.17
CA PRO A 259 -23.32 -0.10 5.55
C PRO A 259 -24.17 -0.39 4.30
N GLY A 260 -25.25 -1.15 4.48
CA GLY A 260 -26.19 -1.44 3.39
C GLY A 260 -27.50 -1.98 3.91
N SER A 261 -28.42 -2.28 2.99
CA SER A 261 -29.70 -2.87 3.36
C SER A 261 -29.53 -4.21 4.08
N ILE A 262 -30.25 -4.41 5.18
CA ILE A 262 -30.29 -5.67 5.93
C ILE A 262 -30.81 -6.85 5.06
N HIS A 263 -31.51 -6.55 3.96
CA HIS A 263 -32.00 -7.54 3.00
C HIS A 263 -31.01 -7.86 1.89
N ASN A 264 -29.93 -7.05 1.75
CA ASN A 264 -28.88 -7.31 0.76
C ASN A 264 -27.88 -8.35 1.31
N PRO A 265 -27.77 -9.55 0.69
CA PRO A 265 -26.79 -10.55 1.11
C PRO A 265 -25.34 -10.05 1.08
N LEU A 266 -25.02 -9.11 0.19
CA LEU A 266 -23.70 -8.51 0.03
C LEU A 266 -23.36 -7.47 1.13
N ALA A 267 -24.37 -6.99 1.90
CA ALA A 267 -24.14 -6.13 3.05
C ALA A 267 -23.84 -6.92 4.35
N LYS A 268 -24.18 -8.21 4.38
CA LYS A 268 -24.09 -9.01 5.63
C LYS A 268 -22.66 -9.11 6.17
N GLY A 269 -21.65 -9.18 5.30
CA GLY A 269 -20.24 -9.22 5.71
C GLY A 269 -19.80 -7.88 6.32
N CYS A 270 -20.17 -6.75 5.69
CA CYS A 270 -19.90 -5.43 6.24
C CYS A 270 -20.57 -5.23 7.61
N HIS A 271 -21.84 -5.63 7.76
CA HIS A 271 -22.52 -5.59 9.04
C HIS A 271 -21.86 -6.48 10.11
N ALA A 272 -21.32 -7.64 9.72
CA ALA A 272 -20.58 -8.50 10.65
C ALA A 272 -19.27 -7.82 11.10
N LEU A 273 -18.55 -7.16 10.20
CA LEU A 273 -17.34 -6.39 10.54
C LEU A 273 -17.65 -5.22 11.47
N ILE A 274 -18.70 -4.43 11.19
CA ILE A 274 -19.13 -3.32 12.06
C ILE A 274 -19.44 -3.82 13.47
N LYS A 275 -20.14 -4.96 13.60
CA LYS A 275 -20.41 -5.58 14.90
C LYS A 275 -19.15 -6.08 15.62
N GLN A 276 -18.06 -6.29 14.91
CA GLN A 276 -16.76 -6.70 15.45
C GLN A 276 -15.84 -5.51 15.73
N GLY A 277 -16.32 -4.28 15.50
CA GLY A 277 -15.58 -3.05 15.80
C GLY A 277 -15.04 -2.34 14.56
N ALA A 278 -15.32 -2.80 13.34
CA ALA A 278 -15.00 -2.03 12.15
C ALA A 278 -15.81 -0.72 12.12
N ILE A 279 -15.17 0.34 11.68
CA ILE A 279 -15.77 1.68 11.62
C ILE A 279 -16.76 1.71 10.47
N LEU A 280 -18.01 2.10 10.79
CA LEU A 280 -19.02 2.37 9.77
C LEU A 280 -18.66 3.68 9.08
N VAL A 281 -18.58 3.67 7.74
CA VAL A 281 -18.29 4.87 6.94
C VAL A 281 -19.35 5.09 5.87
N GLU A 282 -19.76 6.34 5.71
CA GLU A 282 -20.71 6.79 4.70
C GLU A 282 -20.04 7.74 3.70
N SER A 283 -18.86 8.29 4.06
CA SER A 283 -18.06 9.20 3.25
C SER A 283 -16.55 8.95 3.44
N VAL A 284 -15.72 9.50 2.56
CA VAL A 284 -14.25 9.47 2.71
C VAL A 284 -13.79 10.33 3.89
N ASN A 285 -14.55 11.37 4.25
CA ASN A 285 -14.25 12.18 5.44
C ASN A 285 -14.21 11.34 6.71
N ASP A 286 -15.09 10.35 6.87
CA ASP A 286 -15.11 9.47 8.03
C ASP A 286 -13.78 8.68 8.14
N ILE A 287 -13.19 8.30 6.99
CA ILE A 287 -11.88 7.62 6.90
C ILE A 287 -10.76 8.60 7.26
N VAL A 288 -10.79 9.81 6.70
CA VAL A 288 -9.75 10.82 6.91
C VAL A 288 -9.73 11.29 8.36
N GLU A 289 -10.88 11.51 8.98
CA GLU A 289 -11.00 11.90 10.40
C GLU A 289 -10.39 10.83 11.32
N GLU A 290 -10.67 9.56 11.06
CA GLU A 290 -10.14 8.46 11.87
C GLU A 290 -8.62 8.28 11.69
N LEU A 291 -8.14 8.40 10.45
CA LEU A 291 -6.72 8.26 10.13
C LEU A 291 -5.91 9.55 10.39
N GLY A 292 -6.57 10.70 10.55
CA GLY A 292 -5.90 12.00 10.71
C GLY A 292 -4.91 12.06 11.86
N SER A 293 -5.18 11.35 12.96
CA SER A 293 -4.24 11.19 14.08
C SER A 293 -3.10 10.19 13.78
N LEU A 294 -3.33 9.18 12.93
CA LEU A 294 -2.35 8.16 12.56
C LEU A 294 -1.48 8.58 11.35
N ALA A 295 -2.05 9.36 10.43
CA ALA A 295 -1.31 9.89 9.29
C ALA A 295 -0.18 10.84 9.74
N THR A 296 -0.37 11.61 10.81
CA THR A 296 0.67 12.44 11.41
C THR A 296 1.84 11.64 11.96
N VAL A 297 1.61 10.46 12.53
CA VAL A 297 2.68 9.59 13.05
C VAL A 297 3.53 9.00 11.91
N VAL A 298 2.90 8.56 10.82
CA VAL A 298 3.62 8.01 9.64
C VAL A 298 4.39 9.10 8.89
N ILE A 299 3.88 10.33 8.87
CA ILE A 299 4.56 11.49 8.28
C ILE A 299 5.76 11.92 9.13
N ASP A 300 5.68 11.87 10.46
CA ASP A 300 6.79 12.25 11.36
C ASP A 300 7.96 11.26 11.30
N GLU A 301 7.72 9.96 11.15
CA GLU A 301 8.79 8.99 10.94
C GLU A 301 9.50 9.18 9.58
N ASN A 302 8.76 9.57 8.54
CA ASN A 302 9.32 9.93 7.24
C ASN A 302 9.99 11.32 7.23
N ALA A 303 9.53 12.27 8.04
CA ALA A 303 10.08 13.62 8.15
C ALA A 303 11.43 13.64 8.87
N SER A 304 11.69 12.68 9.78
CA SER A 304 12.99 12.54 10.43
C SER A 304 14.13 12.13 9.47
N GLN A 305 13.81 11.66 8.27
CA GLN A 305 14.77 11.32 7.21
C GLN A 305 14.80 12.31 6.03
N LYS A 306 13.90 13.31 5.99
CA LYS A 306 13.80 14.27 4.86
C LYS A 306 13.91 15.73 5.28
N ASN A 307 15.09 16.13 5.71
CA ASN A 307 15.47 17.55 5.65
C ASN A 307 16.02 17.94 4.26
N ASN A 308 15.42 17.48 3.16
CA ASN A 308 15.73 17.99 1.82
C ASN A 308 14.69 17.49 0.79
N ILE A 309 13.48 18.01 0.84
CA ILE A 309 12.60 18.02 -0.34
C ILE A 309 12.17 19.45 -0.56
N ASP A 310 12.40 19.90 -1.79
CA ASP A 310 12.17 21.20 -2.35
C ASP A 310 10.98 21.95 -1.72
N LYS A 311 11.31 23.11 -1.14
CA LYS A 311 10.36 24.20 -0.97
C LYS A 311 9.91 24.62 -2.38
N GLU A 312 8.87 23.99 -2.91
CA GLU A 312 8.05 24.69 -3.90
C GLU A 312 7.66 26.00 -3.26
N GLU A 313 8.16 27.08 -3.81
CA GLU A 313 7.88 28.41 -3.33
C GLU A 313 6.38 28.60 -3.28
N LEU A 314 5.84 28.73 -2.05
CA LEU A 314 4.48 29.23 -1.84
C LEU A 314 4.36 30.55 -2.58
N ASP A 315 3.34 30.71 -3.39
CA ASP A 315 2.98 31.95 -4.05
C ASP A 315 2.96 33.09 -3.04
N ALA A 316 3.24 34.30 -3.46
CA ALA A 316 3.40 35.46 -2.57
C ALA A 316 2.21 35.65 -1.62
N ASP A 317 0.99 35.39 -2.12
CA ASP A 317 -0.24 35.54 -1.34
C ASP A 317 -0.37 34.51 -0.20
N TYR A 318 0.12 33.29 -0.37
CA TYR A 318 0.15 32.27 0.70
C TYR A 318 1.15 32.64 1.81
N LYS A 319 2.30 33.24 1.44
CA LYS A 319 3.29 33.70 2.43
C LYS A 319 2.70 34.85 3.25
N VAL A 320 2.05 35.82 2.59
CA VAL A 320 1.37 36.93 3.26
C VAL A 320 0.29 36.43 4.23
N LEU A 321 -0.50 35.44 3.83
CA LEU A 321 -1.53 34.86 4.68
C LEU A 321 -0.93 34.17 5.91
N LEU A 322 0.09 33.32 5.74
CA LEU A 322 0.76 32.62 6.83
C LEU A 322 1.48 33.55 7.80
N ASP A 323 2.11 34.61 7.29
CA ASP A 323 2.83 35.59 8.13
C ASP A 323 1.84 36.47 8.91
N THR A 324 0.65 36.72 8.36
CA THR A 324 -0.43 37.46 9.02
C THR A 324 -1.10 36.65 10.13
N MET A 325 -1.14 35.31 9.98
CA MET A 325 -1.80 34.42 10.96
C MET A 325 -1.09 34.36 12.31
N ALA A 326 0.22 34.65 12.37
CA ALA A 326 1.05 34.39 13.55
C ALA A 326 0.78 32.97 14.13
N TYR A 327 0.94 32.78 15.45
CA TYR A 327 0.69 31.48 16.11
C TYR A 327 -0.54 31.52 17.04
N ASP A 328 -1.34 32.59 16.98
CA ASP A 328 -2.56 32.74 17.73
C ASP A 328 -3.79 32.38 16.88
N PRO A 329 -4.89 31.86 17.49
CA PRO A 329 -6.11 31.58 16.75
C PRO A 329 -6.71 32.84 16.12
N ILE A 330 -6.99 32.81 14.82
CA ILE A 330 -7.49 33.95 14.07
C ILE A 330 -8.70 33.56 13.22
N SER A 331 -9.71 34.42 13.13
CA SER A 331 -10.91 34.19 12.31
C SER A 331 -10.68 34.58 10.85
N ILE A 332 -11.46 33.96 9.95
CA ILE A 332 -11.42 34.29 8.51
C ILE A 332 -11.67 35.78 8.28
N ASP A 333 -12.66 36.36 8.95
CA ASP A 333 -12.98 37.78 8.81
C ASP A 333 -11.80 38.69 9.16
N LYS A 334 -11.05 38.31 10.21
CA LYS A 334 -9.87 39.07 10.63
C LYS A 334 -8.71 38.89 9.64
N LEU A 335 -8.55 37.72 9.05
CA LEU A 335 -7.57 37.50 7.99
C LEU A 335 -7.88 38.33 6.74
N ILE A 336 -9.15 38.40 6.34
CA ILE A 336 -9.61 39.24 5.22
C ILE A 336 -9.27 40.73 5.49
N GLU A 337 -9.58 41.21 6.70
CA GLU A 337 -9.30 42.58 7.11
C GLU A 337 -7.81 42.93 7.06
N LEU A 338 -6.94 41.98 7.51
CA LEU A 338 -5.51 42.22 7.63
C LEU A 338 -4.75 42.01 6.31
N THR A 339 -5.19 41.08 5.46
CA THR A 339 -4.52 40.79 4.21
C THR A 339 -5.04 41.56 3.00
N GLY A 340 -6.29 42.10 3.11
CA GLY A 340 -6.99 42.73 1.99
C GLY A 340 -7.43 41.80 0.88
N LEU A 341 -7.30 40.48 1.09
CA LEU A 341 -7.71 39.42 0.13
C LEU A 341 -9.22 39.23 0.18
N THR A 342 -9.79 38.67 -0.88
CA THR A 342 -11.23 38.34 -0.93
C THR A 342 -11.55 37.13 -0.06
N THR A 343 -12.79 37.02 0.40
CA THR A 343 -13.27 35.86 1.19
C THR A 343 -13.02 34.55 0.50
N ASP A 344 -13.28 34.47 -0.82
CA ASP A 344 -13.08 33.26 -1.61
C ASP A 344 -11.59 32.87 -1.70
N SER A 345 -10.71 33.86 -1.88
CA SER A 345 -9.24 33.62 -1.91
C SER A 345 -8.73 33.13 -0.56
N VAL A 346 -9.12 33.80 0.55
CA VAL A 346 -8.68 33.40 1.89
C VAL A 346 -9.19 31.99 2.24
N SER A 347 -10.45 31.69 1.95
CA SER A 347 -11.03 30.36 2.23
C SER A 347 -10.33 29.26 1.42
N SER A 348 -10.08 29.49 0.13
CA SER A 348 -9.38 28.53 -0.73
C SER A 348 -7.93 28.32 -0.30
N MET A 349 -7.23 29.40 0.07
CA MET A 349 -5.85 29.31 0.55
C MET A 349 -5.76 28.61 1.91
N LEU A 350 -6.66 28.90 2.85
CA LEU A 350 -6.71 28.21 4.14
C LEU A 350 -6.95 26.72 3.99
N LEU A 351 -7.84 26.31 3.09
CA LEU A 351 -8.07 24.90 2.78
C LEU A 351 -6.80 24.23 2.25
N ILE A 352 -6.07 24.87 1.32
CA ILE A 352 -4.83 24.32 0.78
C ILE A 352 -3.72 24.28 1.84
N LEU A 353 -3.62 25.30 2.70
CA LEU A 353 -2.67 25.33 3.81
C LEU A 353 -3.00 24.30 4.89
N GLU A 354 -4.27 24.04 5.15
CA GLU A 354 -4.75 22.98 6.05
C GLU A 354 -4.41 21.59 5.46
N LEU A 355 -4.66 21.36 4.18
CA LEU A 355 -4.25 20.13 3.47
C LEU A 355 -2.73 19.92 3.43
N ARG A 356 -1.94 21.01 3.48
CA ARG A 356 -0.47 20.96 3.58
C ARG A 356 0.02 20.85 5.04
N GLY A 357 -0.88 20.81 6.03
CA GLY A 357 -0.54 20.74 7.45
C GLY A 357 0.13 21.99 8.00
N LEU A 358 0.03 23.14 7.33
CA LEU A 358 0.60 24.41 7.76
C LEU A 358 -0.33 25.23 8.64
N VAL A 359 -1.63 24.90 8.59
CA VAL A 359 -2.70 25.55 9.35
C VAL A 359 -3.69 24.48 9.80
N PHE A 360 -4.37 24.66 10.93
CA PHE A 360 -5.48 23.80 11.33
C PHE A 360 -6.69 24.65 11.77
N SER A 361 -7.89 24.13 11.48
CA SER A 361 -9.15 24.76 11.88
C SER A 361 -9.56 24.33 13.29
N GLN A 362 -10.20 25.27 14.02
CA GLN A 362 -10.78 25.03 15.33
C GLN A 362 -12.29 25.34 15.33
N ALA A 363 -13.00 24.79 16.32
CA ALA A 363 -14.44 25.07 16.50
C ALA A 363 -14.70 26.56 16.56
N GLY A 364 -15.67 27.04 15.77
CA GLY A 364 -16.02 28.46 15.70
C GLY A 364 -15.45 29.21 14.49
N GLY A 365 -14.89 28.51 13.48
CA GLY A 365 -14.38 29.12 12.24
C GLY A 365 -13.07 29.89 12.44
N VAL A 366 -12.24 29.45 13.36
CA VAL A 366 -10.94 30.04 13.70
C VAL A 366 -9.85 29.14 13.21
N TYR A 367 -8.76 29.67 12.68
CA TYR A 367 -7.61 28.96 12.15
C TYR A 367 -6.35 29.29 12.95
N MET A 368 -5.44 28.35 13.04
CA MET A 368 -4.16 28.54 13.71
C MET A 368 -3.02 27.93 12.87
N ARG A 369 -1.90 28.63 12.79
CA ARG A 369 -0.70 28.16 12.11
C ARG A 369 -0.04 27.03 12.90
N VAL A 370 0.41 25.99 12.23
CA VAL A 370 1.24 24.91 12.77
C VAL A 370 2.70 25.33 12.68
N ASN A 371 3.51 25.02 13.71
CA ASN A 371 4.94 25.38 13.77
C ASN A 371 5.77 24.74 12.64
#